data_6ee2037a2fbcff802f1209647409724a
#
_entry.id   6ee2037a2fbcff802f1209647409724a
#
_cell.length_a   1.000
_cell.length_b   1.000
_cell.length_c   1.000
_cell.angle_alpha   90.00
_cell.angle_beta   90.00
_cell.angle_gamma   90.00
#
_symmetry.space_group_name_H-M   'P 1'
#
loop_
_entity.id
_entity.type
_entity.pdbx_description
1 polymer ?
#
loop_
_entity_poly.entity_id
_entity_poly.type
_entity_poly.pdbx_seq_one_letter_code
_entity_poly.pdbx_strand_id
1 'polypeptide(L)'
;MQVRGKIIAITGGGNGIGRALARRFAAEGAKHVALCDLNESAAMNVAQEIGGLGMGVDVTNEAQLVQFIDTVEQRFGPIDLFASNAGIARSGGLDTSNDIWRQVMDVNLMAHVYAARALVPRMVARGGGYFLNTASAAGLLAQIGNVTYSVSKNAAVAFAEWLSITHGHEGIKVSILCPQAVRTDMLGGDGGAESVDGVITPEQVAESVLQGLAEEKTLILPHPVVADYVNRRAGDRDRWIGGMRRLQQKLRGVKTPSG
;
A
#
# COMPACT_ATOMS: atom_id res chain seq x y z
N MET A 1 -0.42 17.77 -0.55
CA MET A 1 -1.80 17.82 -1.15
C MET A 1 -2.84 17.83 -0.03
N GLN A 2 -3.84 18.72 -0.09
CA GLN A 2 -5.00 18.67 0.80
C GLN A 2 -6.10 17.82 0.15
N VAL A 3 -6.73 16.92 0.92
CA VAL A 3 -7.79 16.03 0.39
C VAL A 3 -9.16 16.71 0.30
N ARG A 4 -9.36 17.81 1.03
CA ARG A 4 -10.61 18.58 1.01
C ARG A 4 -10.98 19.00 -0.41
N GLY A 5 -12.23 18.75 -0.82
CA GLY A 5 -12.74 19.08 -2.13
C GLY A 5 -12.23 18.19 -3.28
N LYS A 6 -11.47 17.13 -3.00
CA LYS A 6 -10.84 16.23 -3.98
C LYS A 6 -11.71 15.03 -4.29
N ILE A 7 -11.57 14.50 -5.50
CA ILE A 7 -12.14 13.23 -5.94
C ILE A 7 -11.08 12.16 -5.75
N ILE A 8 -11.37 11.15 -4.93
CA ILE A 8 -10.43 10.15 -4.46
C ILE A 8 -10.96 8.75 -4.83
N ALA A 9 -10.10 7.92 -5.40
CA ALA A 9 -10.38 6.51 -5.66
C ALA A 9 -9.41 5.62 -4.87
N ILE A 10 -9.94 4.52 -4.28
CA ILE A 10 -9.20 3.63 -3.37
C ILE A 10 -9.43 2.18 -3.77
N THR A 11 -8.38 1.38 -3.96
CA THR A 11 -8.50 -0.08 -4.10
C THR A 11 -8.30 -0.79 -2.76
N GLY A 12 -8.95 -1.94 -2.57
CA GLY A 12 -8.95 -2.65 -1.29
C GLY A 12 -9.61 -1.82 -0.17
N GLY A 13 -10.69 -1.12 -0.53
CA GLY A 13 -11.37 -0.16 0.35
C GLY A 13 -12.37 -0.79 1.33
N GLY A 14 -12.67 -2.07 1.20
CA GLY A 14 -13.69 -2.75 2.01
C GLY A 14 -13.24 -3.06 3.44
N ASN A 15 -11.94 -3.14 3.71
CA ASN A 15 -11.42 -3.47 5.04
C ASN A 15 -10.07 -2.78 5.35
N GLY A 16 -9.59 -2.97 6.58
CA GLY A 16 -8.25 -2.58 7.02
C GLY A 16 -7.89 -1.12 6.74
N ILE A 17 -6.70 -0.92 6.16
CA ILE A 17 -6.16 0.40 5.84
C ILE A 17 -7.03 1.13 4.81
N GLY A 18 -7.49 0.44 3.75
CA GLY A 18 -8.31 1.06 2.72
C GLY A 18 -9.62 1.63 3.24
N ARG A 19 -10.30 0.88 4.13
CA ARG A 19 -11.52 1.34 4.82
C ARG A 19 -11.23 2.56 5.70
N ALA A 20 -10.13 2.52 6.46
CA ALA A 20 -9.74 3.64 7.32
C ALA A 20 -9.41 4.90 6.51
N LEU A 21 -8.71 4.74 5.38
CA LEU A 21 -8.44 5.83 4.44
C LEU A 21 -9.74 6.42 3.89
N ALA A 22 -10.69 5.58 3.43
CA ALA A 22 -11.96 6.03 2.88
C ALA A 22 -12.75 6.89 3.89
N ARG A 23 -12.88 6.40 5.13
CA ARG A 23 -13.54 7.12 6.22
C ARG A 23 -12.83 8.42 6.56
N ARG A 24 -11.50 8.38 6.67
CA ARG A 24 -10.72 9.56 7.06
C ARG A 24 -10.73 10.64 5.99
N PHE A 25 -10.66 10.27 4.72
CA PHE A 25 -10.74 11.23 3.61
C PHE A 25 -12.13 11.86 3.50
N ALA A 26 -13.19 11.07 3.67
CA ALA A 26 -14.55 11.59 3.70
C ALA A 26 -14.75 12.59 4.88
N ALA A 27 -14.29 12.22 6.07
CA ALA A 27 -14.36 13.08 7.26
C ALA A 27 -13.54 14.38 7.10
N GLU A 28 -12.44 14.37 6.33
CA GLU A 28 -11.65 15.56 6.02
C GLU A 28 -12.30 16.45 4.95
N GLY A 29 -13.40 16.03 4.38
CA GLY A 29 -14.16 16.81 3.40
C GLY A 29 -13.71 16.59 1.95
N ALA A 30 -13.24 15.41 1.60
CA ALA A 30 -13.11 15.01 0.20
C ALA A 30 -14.46 15.23 -0.51
N LYS A 31 -14.43 15.70 -1.76
CA LYS A 31 -15.65 15.94 -2.55
C LYS A 31 -16.39 14.65 -2.85
N HIS A 32 -15.66 13.63 -3.27
CA HIS A 32 -16.16 12.28 -3.48
C HIS A 32 -15.07 11.27 -3.13
N VAL A 33 -15.45 10.16 -2.49
CA VAL A 33 -14.61 9.00 -2.26
C VAL A 33 -15.26 7.80 -2.93
N ALA A 34 -14.57 7.21 -3.89
CA ALA A 34 -14.94 5.95 -4.51
C ALA A 34 -13.97 4.87 -4.06
N LEU A 35 -14.48 3.68 -3.81
CA LEU A 35 -13.64 2.56 -3.39
C LEU A 35 -14.06 1.26 -4.08
N CYS A 36 -13.09 0.40 -4.30
CA CYS A 36 -13.37 -0.94 -4.80
C CYS A 36 -12.67 -2.00 -3.94
N ASP A 37 -13.23 -3.20 -3.94
CA ASP A 37 -12.69 -4.36 -3.25
C ASP A 37 -13.11 -5.63 -3.99
N LEU A 38 -12.36 -6.73 -3.82
CA LEU A 38 -12.78 -8.03 -4.33
C LEU A 38 -14.09 -8.48 -3.65
N ASN A 39 -14.25 -8.13 -2.36
CA ASN A 39 -15.51 -8.27 -1.64
C ASN A 39 -16.41 -7.04 -1.89
N GLU A 40 -17.28 -7.16 -2.89
CA GLU A 40 -18.20 -6.09 -3.28
C GLU A 40 -19.08 -5.61 -2.12
N SER A 41 -19.63 -6.54 -1.33
CA SER A 41 -20.48 -6.20 -0.19
C SER A 41 -19.73 -5.35 0.84
N ALA A 42 -18.47 -5.67 1.12
CA ALA A 42 -17.64 -4.87 2.02
C ALA A 42 -17.38 -3.45 1.45
N ALA A 43 -17.08 -3.35 0.15
CA ALA A 43 -16.91 -2.07 -0.52
C ALA A 43 -18.20 -1.23 -0.47
N MET A 44 -19.34 -1.82 -0.76
CA MET A 44 -20.63 -1.12 -0.73
C MET A 44 -21.02 -0.65 0.68
N ASN A 45 -20.78 -1.46 1.70
CA ASN A 45 -21.05 -1.06 3.10
C ASN A 45 -20.23 0.17 3.51
N VAL A 46 -18.93 0.17 3.22
CA VAL A 46 -18.07 1.35 3.50
C VAL A 46 -18.51 2.57 2.69
N ALA A 47 -18.85 2.36 1.42
CA ALA A 47 -19.34 3.44 0.56
C ALA A 47 -20.64 4.06 1.09
N GLN A 48 -21.58 3.24 1.57
CA GLN A 48 -22.82 3.70 2.18
C GLN A 48 -22.57 4.54 3.46
N GLU A 49 -21.63 4.09 4.31
CA GLU A 49 -21.26 4.82 5.53
C GLU A 49 -20.76 6.25 5.25
N ILE A 50 -20.00 6.43 4.15
CA ILE A 50 -19.35 7.71 3.83
C ILE A 50 -20.08 8.52 2.75
N GLY A 51 -21.21 8.04 2.23
CA GLY A 51 -21.89 8.66 1.09
C GLY A 51 -21.09 8.60 -0.22
N GLY A 52 -20.29 7.55 -0.41
CA GLY A 52 -19.40 7.34 -1.54
C GLY A 52 -19.92 6.35 -2.59
N LEU A 53 -19.01 5.86 -3.44
CA LEU A 53 -19.26 4.80 -4.42
C LEU A 53 -18.46 3.55 -4.04
N GLY A 54 -19.13 2.39 -3.96
CA GLY A 54 -18.50 1.08 -3.76
C GLY A 54 -18.70 0.18 -4.99
N MET A 55 -17.67 -0.58 -5.36
CA MET A 55 -17.72 -1.53 -6.49
C MET A 55 -16.95 -2.81 -6.17
N GLY A 56 -17.44 -3.95 -6.67
CA GLY A 56 -16.70 -5.21 -6.72
C GLY A 56 -15.68 -5.18 -7.86
N VAL A 57 -14.38 -5.33 -7.57
CA VAL A 57 -13.31 -5.30 -8.57
C VAL A 57 -12.20 -6.26 -8.16
N ASP A 58 -11.84 -7.16 -9.06
CA ASP A 58 -10.57 -7.87 -8.97
C ASP A 58 -9.47 -7.00 -9.59
N VAL A 59 -8.57 -6.47 -8.75
CA VAL A 59 -7.47 -5.60 -9.19
C VAL A 59 -6.42 -6.31 -10.04
N THR A 60 -6.43 -7.65 -10.08
CA THR A 60 -5.57 -8.43 -10.98
C THR A 60 -6.09 -8.44 -12.41
N ASN A 61 -7.35 -8.05 -12.61
CA ASN A 61 -7.97 -7.88 -13.91
C ASN A 61 -7.90 -6.40 -14.34
N GLU A 62 -6.97 -6.10 -15.25
CA GLU A 62 -6.76 -4.72 -15.74
C GLU A 62 -8.05 -4.08 -16.27
N ALA A 63 -8.88 -4.83 -17.00
CA ALA A 63 -10.12 -4.30 -17.57
C ALA A 63 -11.14 -3.89 -16.49
N GLN A 64 -11.28 -4.68 -15.41
CA GLN A 64 -12.15 -4.32 -14.29
C GLN A 64 -11.64 -3.07 -13.55
N LEU A 65 -10.33 -2.96 -13.34
CA LEU A 65 -9.73 -1.78 -12.70
C LEU A 65 -9.91 -0.53 -13.56
N VAL A 66 -9.72 -0.63 -14.88
CA VAL A 66 -9.98 0.48 -15.81
C VAL A 66 -11.45 0.86 -15.79
N GLN A 67 -12.37 -0.09 -15.81
CA GLN A 67 -13.81 0.17 -15.71
C GLN A 67 -14.18 0.90 -14.41
N PHE A 68 -13.57 0.53 -13.28
CA PHE A 68 -13.75 1.27 -12.02
C PHE A 68 -13.29 2.72 -12.15
N ILE A 69 -12.09 2.96 -12.69
CA ILE A 69 -11.55 4.30 -12.94
C ILE A 69 -12.49 5.12 -13.84
N ASP A 70 -12.94 4.53 -14.95
CA ASP A 70 -13.85 5.17 -15.89
C ASP A 70 -15.19 5.53 -15.24
N THR A 71 -15.74 4.62 -14.44
CA THR A 71 -17.00 4.86 -13.71
C THR A 71 -16.87 6.03 -12.75
N VAL A 72 -15.75 6.11 -12.01
CA VAL A 72 -15.49 7.22 -11.07
C VAL A 72 -15.37 8.54 -11.83
N GLU A 73 -14.55 8.58 -12.90
CA GLU A 73 -14.34 9.81 -13.66
C GLU A 73 -15.60 10.28 -14.40
N GLN A 74 -16.41 9.37 -14.95
CA GLN A 74 -17.70 9.70 -15.59
C GLN A 74 -18.72 10.23 -14.59
N ARG A 75 -18.77 9.68 -13.38
CA ARG A 75 -19.80 10.02 -12.40
C ARG A 75 -19.46 11.28 -11.60
N PHE A 76 -18.20 11.48 -11.25
CA PHE A 76 -17.78 12.51 -10.30
C PHE A 76 -16.81 13.55 -10.89
N GLY A 77 -16.20 13.23 -12.02
CA GLY A 77 -15.12 14.01 -12.64
C GLY A 77 -13.73 13.45 -12.38
N PRO A 78 -12.68 14.13 -12.82
CA PRO A 78 -11.31 13.67 -12.80
C PRO A 78 -10.84 13.24 -11.41
N ILE A 79 -10.21 12.06 -11.30
CA ILE A 79 -9.63 11.56 -10.04
C ILE A 79 -8.40 12.40 -9.69
N ASP A 80 -8.44 13.11 -8.57
CA ASP A 80 -7.30 13.88 -8.05
C ASP A 80 -6.27 13.01 -7.34
N LEU A 81 -6.73 12.00 -6.56
CA LEU A 81 -5.91 11.06 -5.81
C LEU A 81 -6.35 9.62 -6.08
N PHE A 82 -5.43 8.79 -6.54
CA PHE A 82 -5.64 7.34 -6.62
C PHE A 82 -4.83 6.63 -5.54
N ALA A 83 -5.50 6.02 -4.57
CA ALA A 83 -4.89 5.19 -3.54
C ALA A 83 -4.89 3.72 -3.98
N SER A 84 -3.78 3.27 -4.56
CA SER A 84 -3.54 1.88 -4.91
C SER A 84 -3.13 1.12 -3.64
N ASN A 85 -4.14 0.58 -2.93
CA ASN A 85 -3.98 0.05 -1.58
C ASN A 85 -4.23 -1.46 -1.49
N ALA A 86 -4.95 -2.07 -2.42
CA ALA A 86 -5.18 -3.52 -2.42
C ALA A 86 -3.87 -4.29 -2.28
N GLY A 87 -3.87 -5.32 -1.45
CA GLY A 87 -2.68 -6.13 -1.21
C GLY A 87 -3.01 -7.42 -0.47
N ILE A 88 -2.18 -8.42 -0.66
CA ILE A 88 -2.27 -9.72 0.02
C ILE A 88 -0.91 -10.16 0.55
N ALA A 89 -0.93 -10.97 1.59
CA ALA A 89 0.24 -11.68 2.11
C ALA A 89 -0.01 -13.19 2.07
N ARG A 90 1.02 -13.95 1.73
CA ARG A 90 1.02 -15.41 1.76
C ARG A 90 2.34 -15.87 2.37
N SER A 91 2.28 -16.44 3.57
CA SER A 91 3.45 -16.99 4.24
C SER A 91 4.07 -18.10 3.39
N GLY A 92 5.40 -18.19 3.40
CA GLY A 92 6.11 -19.23 2.68
C GLY A 92 7.57 -18.86 2.39
N GLY A 93 8.32 -19.87 1.93
CA GLY A 93 9.72 -19.81 1.56
C GLY A 93 9.94 -20.19 0.09
N LEU A 94 11.05 -20.91 -0.16
CA LEU A 94 11.41 -21.36 -1.52
C LEU A 94 10.45 -22.41 -2.09
N ASP A 95 9.71 -23.07 -1.23
CA ASP A 95 8.67 -24.07 -1.53
C ASP A 95 7.32 -23.47 -1.95
N THR A 96 7.18 -22.15 -1.91
CA THR A 96 5.97 -21.46 -2.35
C THR A 96 5.72 -21.72 -3.83
N SER A 97 4.49 -22.16 -4.18
CA SER A 97 4.13 -22.50 -5.55
C SER A 97 4.17 -21.27 -6.49
N ASN A 98 4.41 -21.52 -7.78
CA ASN A 98 4.40 -20.47 -8.79
C ASN A 98 3.05 -19.74 -8.88
N ASP A 99 1.94 -20.38 -8.59
CA ASP A 99 0.62 -19.75 -8.63
C ASP A 99 0.45 -18.74 -7.50
N ILE A 100 0.96 -19.06 -6.29
CA ILE A 100 1.00 -18.08 -5.19
C ILE A 100 1.94 -16.91 -5.53
N TRP A 101 3.10 -17.18 -6.14
CA TRP A 101 3.99 -16.14 -6.62
C TRP A 101 3.28 -15.20 -7.60
N ARG A 102 2.61 -15.73 -8.63
CA ARG A 102 1.85 -14.94 -9.59
C ARG A 102 0.78 -14.13 -8.90
N GLN A 103 -0.08 -14.78 -8.09
CA GLN A 103 -1.16 -14.10 -7.37
C GLN A 103 -0.66 -12.92 -6.54
N VAL A 104 0.43 -13.10 -5.76
CA VAL A 104 0.97 -12.03 -4.91
C VAL A 104 1.57 -10.90 -5.76
N MET A 105 2.27 -11.21 -6.86
CA MET A 105 2.80 -10.19 -7.77
C MET A 105 1.68 -9.45 -8.50
N ASP A 106 0.64 -10.14 -8.94
CA ASP A 106 -0.47 -9.52 -9.66
C ASP A 106 -1.22 -8.53 -8.76
N VAL A 107 -1.52 -8.90 -7.51
CA VAL A 107 -2.20 -8.00 -6.57
C VAL A 107 -1.29 -6.88 -6.08
N ASN A 108 -0.07 -7.21 -5.61
CA ASN A 108 0.77 -6.25 -4.88
C ASN A 108 1.61 -5.35 -5.78
N LEU A 109 1.77 -5.69 -7.06
CA LEU A 109 2.54 -4.92 -8.04
C LEU A 109 1.74 -4.58 -9.29
N MET A 110 1.22 -5.60 -10.01
CA MET A 110 0.60 -5.32 -11.32
C MET A 110 -0.64 -4.44 -11.21
N ALA A 111 -1.41 -4.51 -10.13
CA ALA A 111 -2.51 -3.59 -9.87
C ALA A 111 -2.06 -2.12 -9.83
N HIS A 112 -0.89 -1.81 -9.24
CA HIS A 112 -0.31 -0.46 -9.28
C HIS A 112 0.06 -0.04 -10.71
N VAL A 113 0.63 -0.97 -11.49
CA VAL A 113 1.00 -0.75 -12.90
C VAL A 113 -0.24 -0.46 -13.75
N TYR A 114 -1.30 -1.24 -13.60
CA TYR A 114 -2.55 -1.06 -14.35
C TYR A 114 -3.20 0.29 -14.05
N ALA A 115 -3.27 0.67 -12.77
CA ALA A 115 -3.80 1.96 -12.37
C ALA A 115 -2.98 3.13 -12.95
N ALA A 116 -1.66 3.06 -12.88
CA ALA A 116 -0.78 4.09 -13.42
C ALA A 116 -0.90 4.19 -14.95
N ARG A 117 -0.93 3.05 -15.66
CA ARG A 117 -1.11 2.99 -17.11
C ARG A 117 -2.41 3.68 -17.56
N ALA A 118 -3.49 3.48 -16.82
CA ALA A 118 -4.79 4.10 -17.11
C ALA A 118 -4.83 5.60 -16.76
N LEU A 119 -4.22 6.01 -15.64
CA LEU A 119 -4.41 7.34 -15.07
C LEU A 119 -3.31 8.33 -15.43
N VAL A 120 -2.05 7.92 -15.57
CA VAL A 120 -0.94 8.87 -15.84
C VAL A 120 -1.19 9.71 -17.08
N PRO A 121 -1.56 9.15 -18.26
CA PRO A 121 -1.84 9.97 -19.44
C PRO A 121 -2.97 10.98 -19.19
N ARG A 122 -4.04 10.57 -18.49
CA ARG A 122 -5.18 11.42 -18.17
C ARG A 122 -4.80 12.55 -17.20
N MET A 123 -4.02 12.22 -16.17
CA MET A 123 -3.53 13.18 -15.18
C MET A 123 -2.57 14.19 -15.81
N VAL A 124 -1.62 13.75 -16.63
CA VAL A 124 -0.68 14.64 -17.36
C VAL A 124 -1.45 15.59 -18.27
N ALA A 125 -2.43 15.11 -19.03
CA ALA A 125 -3.25 15.93 -19.92
C ALA A 125 -4.01 17.08 -19.24
N ARG A 126 -4.24 16.95 -17.90
CA ARG A 126 -4.94 17.97 -17.08
C ARG A 126 -4.02 18.70 -16.07
N GLY A 127 -2.70 18.58 -16.22
CA GLY A 127 -1.70 19.30 -15.43
C GLY A 127 -1.24 18.57 -14.16
N GLY A 128 -1.56 17.28 -14.01
CA GLY A 128 -1.04 16.45 -12.95
C GLY A 128 -2.09 15.68 -12.17
N GLY A 129 -1.62 14.92 -11.19
CA GLY A 129 -2.44 14.10 -10.29
C GLY A 129 -1.58 13.47 -9.21
N TYR A 130 -2.21 12.69 -8.33
CA TYR A 130 -1.54 12.11 -7.17
C TYR A 130 -1.78 10.61 -7.04
N PHE A 131 -0.72 9.85 -6.80
CA PHE A 131 -0.78 8.43 -6.44
C PHE A 131 -0.34 8.22 -4.98
N LEU A 132 -1.12 7.46 -4.23
CA LEU A 132 -0.74 6.89 -2.94
C LEU A 132 -0.60 5.38 -3.13
N ASN A 133 0.63 4.88 -3.12
CA ASN A 133 0.90 3.46 -3.30
C ASN A 133 1.19 2.79 -1.95
N THR A 134 0.32 1.87 -1.53
CA THR A 134 0.52 1.10 -0.29
C THR A 134 1.50 -0.05 -0.52
N ALA A 135 2.75 0.18 -0.13
CA ALA A 135 3.78 -0.85 -0.06
C ALA A 135 3.79 -1.51 1.34
N SER A 136 4.91 -1.50 2.02
CA SER A 136 5.13 -2.03 3.38
C SER A 136 6.55 -1.70 3.84
N ALA A 137 6.84 -1.71 5.13
CA ALA A 137 8.20 -1.79 5.65
C ALA A 137 8.97 -3.01 5.09
N ALA A 138 8.27 -4.11 4.77
CA ALA A 138 8.83 -5.26 4.06
C ALA A 138 9.39 -4.90 2.67
N GLY A 139 8.88 -3.85 2.02
CA GLY A 139 9.39 -3.33 0.75
C GLY A 139 10.70 -2.55 0.90
N LEU A 140 10.98 -2.02 2.07
CA LEU A 140 12.21 -1.30 2.38
C LEU A 140 13.26 -2.18 3.03
N LEU A 141 12.82 -3.21 3.76
CA LEU A 141 13.68 -4.07 4.59
C LEU A 141 13.73 -5.51 4.04
N ALA A 142 13.04 -6.39 4.63
CA ALA A 142 12.65 -7.74 4.22
C ALA A 142 11.85 -8.35 5.36
N GLN A 143 10.80 -9.10 5.06
CA GLN A 143 10.02 -9.78 6.09
C GLN A 143 10.46 -11.24 6.23
N ILE A 144 10.78 -11.65 7.45
CA ILE A 144 11.12 -13.05 7.76
C ILE A 144 9.87 -13.92 7.56
N GLY A 145 10.04 -15.06 6.89
CA GLY A 145 8.96 -16.05 6.70
C GLY A 145 7.95 -15.73 5.59
N ASN A 146 8.18 -14.67 4.81
CA ASN A 146 7.28 -14.32 3.71
C ASN A 146 8.05 -13.74 2.52
N VAL A 147 8.59 -14.64 1.69
CA VAL A 147 9.44 -14.25 0.56
C VAL A 147 8.65 -13.53 -0.54
N THR A 148 7.45 -14.03 -0.89
CA THR A 148 6.63 -13.46 -1.98
C THR A 148 6.19 -12.05 -1.64
N TYR A 149 5.79 -11.83 -0.39
CA TYR A 149 5.39 -10.51 0.11
C TYR A 149 6.57 -9.53 0.09
N SER A 150 7.73 -9.94 0.64
CA SER A 150 8.93 -9.10 0.65
C SER A 150 9.33 -8.67 -0.76
N VAL A 151 9.38 -9.61 -1.71
CA VAL A 151 9.75 -9.30 -3.11
C VAL A 151 8.73 -8.39 -3.78
N SER A 152 7.44 -8.71 -3.65
CA SER A 152 6.38 -7.89 -4.27
C SER A 152 6.31 -6.47 -3.71
N LYS A 153 6.50 -6.29 -2.40
CA LYS A 153 6.49 -4.97 -1.78
C LYS A 153 7.76 -4.16 -2.06
N ASN A 154 8.94 -4.80 -2.24
CA ASN A 154 10.13 -4.13 -2.81
C ASN A 154 9.87 -3.67 -4.24
N ALA A 155 9.26 -4.51 -5.08
CA ALA A 155 8.91 -4.15 -6.45
C ALA A 155 7.91 -2.98 -6.49
N ALA A 156 6.91 -2.95 -5.58
CA ALA A 156 5.96 -1.85 -5.48
C ALA A 156 6.64 -0.52 -5.08
N VAL A 157 7.61 -0.54 -4.15
CA VAL A 157 8.42 0.64 -3.81
C VAL A 157 9.19 1.11 -5.03
N ALA A 158 9.95 0.22 -5.69
CA ALA A 158 10.74 0.57 -6.87
C ALA A 158 9.88 1.13 -8.01
N PHE A 159 8.68 0.57 -8.24
CA PHE A 159 7.74 1.07 -9.24
C PHE A 159 7.24 2.49 -8.89
N ALA A 160 6.88 2.72 -7.63
CA ALA A 160 6.39 4.03 -7.19
C ALA A 160 7.48 5.12 -7.25
N GLU A 161 8.73 4.78 -6.90
CA GLU A 161 9.89 5.66 -7.07
C GLU A 161 10.13 5.97 -8.55
N TRP A 162 10.13 4.94 -9.40
CA TRP A 162 10.27 5.11 -10.86
C TRP A 162 9.18 6.03 -11.41
N LEU A 163 7.92 5.84 -11.01
CA LEU A 163 6.79 6.66 -11.44
C LEU A 163 6.99 8.13 -11.05
N SER A 164 7.43 8.39 -9.81
CA SER A 164 7.72 9.73 -9.30
C SER A 164 8.88 10.40 -10.06
N ILE A 165 9.96 9.66 -10.32
CA ILE A 165 11.13 10.16 -11.04
C ILE A 165 10.78 10.47 -12.50
N THR A 166 10.06 9.55 -13.16
CA THR A 166 9.79 9.65 -14.60
C THR A 166 8.77 10.72 -14.92
N HIS A 167 7.69 10.81 -14.14
CA HIS A 167 6.54 11.68 -14.45
C HIS A 167 6.38 12.88 -13.49
N GLY A 168 7.33 13.05 -12.55
CA GLY A 168 7.25 14.17 -11.60
C GLY A 168 7.27 15.53 -12.28
N HIS A 169 8.05 15.72 -13.35
CA HIS A 169 8.10 16.94 -14.14
C HIS A 169 6.82 17.22 -14.94
N GLU A 170 5.97 16.20 -15.12
CA GLU A 170 4.65 16.29 -15.77
C GLU A 170 3.51 16.52 -14.76
N GLY A 171 3.86 16.80 -13.49
CA GLY A 171 2.89 17.09 -12.42
C GLY A 171 2.36 15.85 -11.69
N ILE A 172 2.92 14.67 -11.93
CA ILE A 172 2.54 13.44 -11.20
C ILE A 172 3.27 13.40 -9.86
N LYS A 173 2.51 13.41 -8.76
CA LYS A 173 3.02 13.25 -7.41
C LYS A 173 2.76 11.84 -6.90
N VAL A 174 3.70 11.31 -6.13
CA VAL A 174 3.61 9.96 -5.60
C VAL A 174 4.02 9.93 -4.13
N SER A 175 3.16 9.34 -3.30
CA SER A 175 3.51 8.94 -1.93
C SER A 175 3.51 7.42 -1.82
N ILE A 176 4.49 6.88 -1.10
CA ILE A 176 4.67 5.45 -0.85
C ILE A 176 4.40 5.22 0.63
N LEU A 177 3.30 4.53 0.93
CA LEU A 177 2.93 4.18 2.28
C LEU A 177 3.62 2.87 2.68
N CYS A 178 4.48 2.91 3.68
CA CYS A 178 5.25 1.75 4.16
C CYS A 178 5.00 1.46 5.65
N PRO A 179 3.81 0.93 6.00
CA PRO A 179 3.53 0.52 7.37
C PRO A 179 4.28 -0.75 7.75
N GLN A 180 4.52 -0.94 9.05
CA GLN A 180 4.94 -2.20 9.65
C GLN A 180 3.69 -2.99 10.09
N ALA A 181 3.59 -3.46 11.33
CA ALA A 181 2.41 -4.21 11.79
C ALA A 181 1.19 -3.30 11.98
N VAL A 182 0.10 -3.60 11.29
CA VAL A 182 -1.19 -2.90 11.42
C VAL A 182 -2.27 -3.92 11.75
N ARG A 183 -3.12 -3.61 12.72
CA ARG A 183 -4.22 -4.47 13.16
C ARG A 183 -5.29 -4.60 12.07
N THR A 184 -5.07 -5.54 11.16
CA THR A 184 -5.96 -5.90 10.05
C THR A 184 -6.08 -7.41 9.97
N ASP A 185 -7.02 -7.91 9.19
CA ASP A 185 -7.17 -9.36 8.96
C ASP A 185 -5.91 -10.00 8.32
N MET A 186 -5.05 -9.18 7.68
CA MET A 186 -3.79 -9.64 7.09
C MET A 186 -2.72 -9.98 8.14
N LEU A 187 -2.78 -9.38 9.34
CA LEU A 187 -1.71 -9.53 10.34
C LEU A 187 -1.58 -10.96 10.88
N GLY A 188 -2.67 -11.71 10.95
CA GLY A 188 -2.69 -13.10 11.41
C GLY A 188 -2.17 -13.29 12.85
N GLY A 189 -3.04 -13.51 13.82
CA GLY A 189 -2.65 -13.78 15.22
C GLY A 189 -1.90 -12.63 15.89
N ASP A 190 -0.90 -12.97 16.73
CA ASP A 190 -0.11 -11.99 17.50
C ASP A 190 0.98 -11.28 16.65
N GLY A 191 1.05 -11.55 15.36
CA GLY A 191 2.10 -11.05 14.47
C GLY A 191 3.44 -11.78 14.64
N GLY A 192 4.38 -11.49 13.74
CA GLY A 192 5.73 -12.06 13.74
C GLY A 192 6.81 -10.99 13.96
N ALA A 193 7.87 -11.06 13.18
CA ALA A 193 8.96 -10.08 13.23
C ALA A 193 8.51 -8.64 12.97
N GLU A 194 7.41 -8.47 12.25
CA GLU A 194 6.80 -7.16 11.95
C GLU A 194 6.18 -6.47 13.16
N SER A 195 5.88 -7.21 14.24
CA SER A 195 5.21 -6.68 15.43
C SER A 195 6.17 -6.24 16.54
N VAL A 196 7.49 -6.35 16.34
CA VAL A 196 8.51 -6.05 17.39
C VAL A 196 8.47 -4.60 17.88
N ASP A 197 8.00 -3.67 17.06
CA ASP A 197 7.90 -2.24 17.38
C ASP A 197 6.47 -1.81 17.72
N GLY A 198 5.60 -2.78 17.95
CA GLY A 198 4.18 -2.57 18.25
C GLY A 198 3.29 -2.70 17.05
N VAL A 199 1.98 -2.81 17.33
CA VAL A 199 0.91 -2.92 16.34
C VAL A 199 0.05 -1.67 16.41
N ILE A 200 -0.03 -0.93 15.31
CA ILE A 200 -0.89 0.26 15.22
C ILE A 200 -2.24 -0.07 14.59
N THR A 201 -3.21 0.85 14.71
CA THR A 201 -4.51 0.68 14.10
C THR A 201 -4.54 1.22 12.65
N PRO A 202 -5.48 0.77 11.81
CA PRO A 202 -5.68 1.34 10.49
C PRO A 202 -5.97 2.86 10.53
N GLU A 203 -6.64 3.34 11.56
CA GLU A 203 -6.94 4.76 11.75
C GLU A 203 -5.67 5.58 11.99
N GLN A 204 -4.71 5.06 12.78
CA GLN A 204 -3.40 5.70 12.97
C GLN A 204 -2.60 5.76 11.66
N VAL A 205 -2.72 4.72 10.82
CA VAL A 205 -2.14 4.75 9.46
C VAL A 205 -2.79 5.83 8.61
N ALA A 206 -4.13 5.93 8.62
CA ALA A 206 -4.85 6.93 7.85
C ALA A 206 -4.48 8.38 8.27
N GLU A 207 -4.24 8.61 9.56
CA GLU A 207 -3.77 9.90 10.07
C GLU A 207 -2.36 10.22 9.56
N SER A 208 -1.44 9.25 9.62
CA SER A 208 -0.08 9.39 9.06
C SER A 208 -0.11 9.69 7.56
N VAL A 209 -1.04 9.06 6.82
CA VAL A 209 -1.24 9.32 5.40
C VAL A 209 -1.71 10.73 5.16
N LEU A 210 -2.70 11.21 5.91
CA LEU A 210 -3.24 12.55 5.75
C LEU A 210 -2.14 13.61 5.94
N GLN A 211 -1.34 13.46 6.98
CA GLN A 211 -0.19 14.33 7.23
C GLN A 211 0.84 14.24 6.09
N GLY A 212 1.21 13.01 5.68
CA GLY A 212 2.18 12.81 4.61
C GLY A 212 1.73 13.40 3.27
N LEU A 213 0.45 13.28 2.93
CA LEU A 213 -0.13 13.90 1.74
C LEU A 213 -0.11 15.43 1.83
N ALA A 214 -0.42 16.02 3.00
CA ALA A 214 -0.37 17.47 3.21
C ALA A 214 1.05 18.03 3.02
N GLU A 215 2.06 17.30 3.46
CA GLU A 215 3.47 17.63 3.32
C GLU A 215 4.07 17.17 1.97
N GLU A 216 3.31 16.47 1.14
CA GLU A 216 3.74 15.86 -0.14
C GLU A 216 4.98 14.97 -0.01
N LYS A 217 5.05 14.23 1.11
CA LYS A 217 6.15 13.29 1.36
C LYS A 217 6.11 12.12 0.38
N THR A 218 7.24 11.84 -0.24
CA THR A 218 7.39 10.63 -1.07
C THR A 218 7.27 9.36 -0.24
N LEU A 219 7.87 9.32 0.96
CA LEU A 219 7.83 8.15 1.82
C LEU A 219 7.06 8.45 3.11
N ILE A 220 5.99 7.72 3.35
CA ILE A 220 5.16 7.82 4.55
C ILE A 220 5.40 6.58 5.42
N LEU A 221 5.94 6.79 6.62
CA LEU A 221 6.31 5.77 7.59
C LEU A 221 5.44 5.92 8.85
N PRO A 222 4.32 5.18 8.96
CA PRO A 222 3.50 5.21 10.19
C PRO A 222 4.22 4.71 11.43
N HIS A 223 5.28 3.92 11.25
CA HIS A 223 6.23 3.51 12.30
C HIS A 223 7.57 4.23 12.06
N PRO A 224 7.87 5.33 12.77
CA PRO A 224 9.05 6.15 12.50
C PRO A 224 10.38 5.40 12.61
N VAL A 225 10.46 4.37 13.46
CA VAL A 225 11.65 3.52 13.64
C VAL A 225 12.10 2.82 12.35
N VAL A 226 11.19 2.64 11.38
CA VAL A 226 11.53 2.04 10.08
C VAL A 226 12.59 2.88 9.35
N ALA A 227 12.60 4.20 9.52
CA ALA A 227 13.63 5.07 8.94
C ALA A 227 15.03 4.70 9.46
N ASP A 228 15.16 4.43 10.77
CA ASP A 228 16.44 4.01 11.36
C ASP A 228 16.88 2.64 10.83
N TYR A 229 15.96 1.71 10.63
CA TYR A 229 16.28 0.41 10.04
C TYR A 229 16.75 0.53 8.60
N VAL A 230 16.11 1.38 7.81
CA VAL A 230 16.54 1.66 6.41
C VAL A 230 17.95 2.24 6.40
N ASN A 231 18.24 3.21 7.27
CA ASN A 231 19.57 3.82 7.40
C ASN A 231 20.63 2.78 7.82
N ARG A 232 20.33 1.94 8.80
CA ARG A 232 21.24 0.85 9.24
C ARG A 232 21.48 -0.15 8.11
N ARG A 233 20.44 -0.51 7.35
CA ARG A 233 20.54 -1.41 6.20
C ARG A 233 21.38 -0.82 5.06
N ALA A 234 21.25 0.49 4.81
CA ALA A 234 22.02 1.18 3.79
C ALA A 234 23.49 1.38 4.20
N GLY A 235 23.73 1.70 5.46
CA GLY A 235 25.09 1.99 5.99
C GLY A 235 26.00 0.76 6.08
N ASP A 236 25.46 -0.41 6.45
CA ASP A 236 26.22 -1.67 6.52
C ASP A 236 25.30 -2.86 6.23
N ARG A 237 25.31 -3.29 4.96
CA ARG A 237 24.46 -4.38 4.47
C ARG A 237 24.77 -5.72 5.12
N ASP A 238 26.04 -6.03 5.32
CA ASP A 238 26.47 -7.34 5.86
C ASP A 238 26.10 -7.45 7.34
N ARG A 239 26.33 -6.39 8.10
CA ARG A 239 25.92 -6.30 9.51
C ARG A 239 24.40 -6.43 9.64
N TRP A 240 23.64 -5.76 8.77
CA TRP A 240 22.18 -5.86 8.72
C TRP A 240 21.72 -7.31 8.48
N ILE A 241 22.23 -7.95 7.43
CA ILE A 241 21.89 -9.34 7.09
C ILE A 241 22.26 -10.28 8.25
N GLY A 242 23.42 -10.09 8.89
CA GLY A 242 23.83 -10.85 10.07
C GLY A 242 22.83 -10.68 11.23
N GLY A 243 22.34 -9.47 11.45
CA GLY A 243 21.29 -9.18 12.44
C GLY A 243 19.97 -9.90 12.14
N MET A 244 19.53 -9.84 10.90
CA MET A 244 18.28 -10.48 10.45
C MET A 244 18.37 -12.02 10.54
N ARG A 245 19.52 -12.62 10.27
CA ARG A 245 19.76 -14.07 10.47
C ARG A 245 19.58 -14.47 11.94
N ARG A 246 20.15 -13.70 12.87
CA ARG A 246 19.98 -13.95 14.33
C ARG A 246 18.52 -13.79 14.76
N LEU A 247 17.84 -12.76 14.28
CA LEU A 247 16.42 -12.57 14.55
C LEU A 247 15.57 -13.75 14.05
N GLN A 248 15.82 -14.22 12.84
CA GLN A 248 15.14 -15.41 12.29
C GLN A 248 15.39 -16.67 13.12
N GLN A 249 16.64 -16.90 13.57
CA GLN A 249 16.96 -18.03 14.43
C GLN A 249 16.19 -17.96 15.76
N LYS A 250 16.16 -16.76 16.39
CA LYS A 250 15.40 -16.54 17.64
C LYS A 250 13.91 -16.84 17.45
N LEU A 251 13.30 -16.36 16.36
CA LEU A 251 11.88 -16.60 16.07
C LEU A 251 11.56 -18.08 15.79
N ARG A 252 12.51 -18.84 15.25
CA ARG A 252 12.36 -20.28 15.03
C ARG A 252 12.66 -21.14 16.25
N GLY A 253 13.01 -20.56 17.40
CA GLY A 253 13.40 -21.28 18.62
C GLY A 253 14.74 -22.01 18.47
N VAL A 254 15.54 -21.71 17.47
CA VAL A 254 16.87 -22.28 17.27
C VAL A 254 17.84 -21.60 18.23
N LYS A 255 18.40 -22.33 19.21
CA LYS A 255 19.45 -21.81 20.07
C LYS A 255 20.65 -21.39 19.21
N THR A 256 21.06 -20.13 19.31
CA THR A 256 22.35 -19.69 18.74
C THR A 256 23.47 -20.44 19.45
N PRO A 257 24.45 -21.02 18.71
CA PRO A 257 25.67 -21.50 19.35
C PRO A 257 26.28 -20.34 20.14
N SER A 258 26.47 -20.55 21.44
CA SER A 258 27.27 -19.65 22.27
C SER A 258 28.68 -19.59 21.68
N GLY A 259 29.03 -18.44 21.07
CA GLY A 259 30.41 -18.14 20.67
C GLY A 259 31.28 -17.85 21.88
#